data_d54c976fe72ad226774f7f5452160452
#
_entry.id   d54c976fe72ad226774f7f5452160452
#
_cell.length_a   1.000
_cell.length_b   1.000
_cell.length_c   1.000
_cell.angle_alpha   90.00
_cell.angle_beta   90.00
_cell.angle_gamma   90.00
#
_symmetry.space_group_name_H-M   'P 1'
#
loop_
_entity.id
_entity.type
_entity.pdbx_description
1 polymer ?
#
loop_
_entity_poly.entity_id
_entity_poly.type
_entity_poly.pdbx_seq_one_letter_code
_entity_poly.pdbx_strand_id
1 'polypeptide(L)'
;YIISGIVFLGLTSCSSFLDEENLSNTNSDEYFAESEGYESLINACYSSLRKVWKNEPWLFCLGVDTYTRGESELISGSYGNRDIYSGELNEYGTLDAENEYVSDFYSNVYYGIQICNTAIAKSESVSEISETELNQRVAEARFIRAYYYYLLVEQFGDVPIVTNEISTVVTDFSKSTEKEVYNFILSELDDIVDVLPASQSDYGRITKGAVKHLMSLIHLTRGYKSYADSNDFSLAASLADEVINSGQYELLPTFEEVFNELKRGPRKVQDLAGDTIFAHAALRTDPDEGMRSN
;
A
#
# COMPACT_ATOMS: atom_id res chain seq x y z
N TYR A 1 -69.33 39.23 -14.82
CA TYR A 1 -68.04 39.30 -14.13
C TYR A 1 -67.77 37.93 -13.48
N ILE A 2 -66.93 37.11 -14.13
CA ILE A 2 -66.48 35.80 -13.61
C ILE A 2 -65.20 36.09 -12.94
N ILE A 3 -65.15 35.90 -11.63
CA ILE A 3 -63.97 36.02 -10.81
C ILE A 3 -63.19 34.72 -10.97
N SER A 4 -62.05 34.82 -11.62
CA SER A 4 -61.05 33.73 -11.75
C SER A 4 -60.38 33.57 -10.39
N GLY A 5 -60.78 32.54 -9.64
CA GLY A 5 -60.08 32.11 -8.42
C GLY A 5 -58.80 31.37 -8.78
N ILE A 6 -57.67 32.04 -8.64
CA ILE A 6 -56.34 31.38 -8.72
C ILE A 6 -56.15 30.58 -7.43
N VAL A 7 -56.30 29.27 -7.55
CA VAL A 7 -55.90 28.34 -6.49
C VAL A 7 -54.37 28.29 -6.49
N PHE A 8 -53.77 28.92 -5.50
CA PHE A 8 -52.36 28.81 -5.19
C PHE A 8 -52.13 27.43 -4.53
N LEU A 9 -51.97 26.40 -5.33
CA LEU A 9 -51.48 25.11 -4.86
C LEU A 9 -50.02 25.33 -4.42
N GLY A 10 -49.83 25.48 -3.12
CA GLY A 10 -48.51 25.49 -2.50
C GLY A 10 -47.77 24.21 -2.86
N LEU A 11 -46.72 24.35 -3.64
CA LEU A 11 -45.74 23.29 -3.86
C LEU A 11 -44.96 23.14 -2.56
N THR A 12 -45.52 22.42 -1.58
CA THR A 12 -44.73 21.85 -0.50
C THR A 12 -43.97 20.69 -1.12
N SER A 13 -42.83 21.00 -1.67
CA SER A 13 -41.84 19.98 -2.02
C SER A 13 -41.42 19.27 -0.73
N CYS A 14 -41.90 18.07 -0.53
CA CYS A 14 -41.37 17.19 0.50
C CYS A 14 -39.94 16.82 0.09
N SER A 15 -38.95 17.55 0.57
CA SER A 15 -37.50 17.20 0.34
C SER A 15 -37.18 15.81 0.89
N SER A 16 -37.84 15.39 1.96
CA SER A 16 -37.66 14.06 2.56
C SER A 16 -38.19 12.88 1.71
N PHE A 17 -39.02 13.15 0.67
CA PHE A 17 -39.45 12.09 -0.26
C PHE A 17 -38.36 11.74 -1.29
N LEU A 18 -37.41 12.64 -1.48
CA LEU A 18 -36.26 12.45 -2.39
C LEU A 18 -34.97 12.05 -1.63
N ASP A 19 -35.04 12.01 -0.30
CA ASP A 19 -33.96 11.47 0.49
C ASP A 19 -33.92 9.96 0.28
N GLU A 20 -32.86 9.47 -0.37
CA GLU A 20 -32.66 8.08 -0.65
C GLU A 20 -32.34 7.35 0.67
N GLU A 21 -33.37 6.77 1.31
CA GLU A 21 -33.14 5.82 2.40
C GLU A 21 -32.65 4.49 1.82
N ASN A 22 -31.38 4.27 1.87
CA ASN A 22 -30.77 3.01 1.46
C ASN A 22 -31.02 1.92 2.53
N LEU A 23 -32.24 1.35 2.51
CA LEU A 23 -32.69 0.35 3.48
C LEU A 23 -31.98 -1.02 3.33
N SER A 24 -31.19 -1.22 2.29
CA SER A 24 -30.59 -2.51 1.97
C SER A 24 -29.06 -2.53 1.98
N ASN A 25 -28.41 -1.39 2.00
CA ASN A 25 -26.95 -1.29 2.06
C ASN A 25 -26.53 -0.42 3.25
N THR A 26 -25.59 -0.89 4.02
CA THR A 26 -24.90 -0.09 5.04
C THR A 26 -24.30 1.15 4.37
N ASN A 27 -24.59 2.32 4.89
CA ASN A 27 -23.92 3.55 4.45
C ASN A 27 -22.43 3.40 4.79
N SER A 28 -21.56 3.57 3.79
CA SER A 28 -20.10 3.39 3.98
C SER A 28 -19.55 4.30 5.08
N ASP A 29 -20.07 5.54 5.19
CA ASP A 29 -19.60 6.48 6.19
C ASP A 29 -20.01 6.06 7.60
N GLU A 30 -21.23 5.56 7.79
CA GLU A 30 -21.69 5.02 9.07
C GLU A 30 -20.93 3.76 9.44
N TYR A 31 -20.71 2.85 8.49
CA TYR A 31 -19.97 1.61 8.71
C TYR A 31 -18.53 1.88 9.14
N PHE A 32 -17.82 2.80 8.47
CA PHE A 32 -16.44 3.12 8.80
C PHE A 32 -16.30 4.01 10.05
N ALA A 33 -17.37 4.58 10.57
CA ALA A 33 -17.37 5.26 11.86
C ALA A 33 -17.39 4.29 13.06
N GLU A 34 -17.78 3.03 12.83
CA GLU A 34 -17.75 1.95 13.83
C GLU A 34 -16.35 1.29 13.88
N SER A 35 -15.96 0.78 15.05
CA SER A 35 -14.66 0.15 15.28
C SER A 35 -14.37 -1.00 14.31
N GLU A 36 -15.32 -1.91 14.12
CA GLU A 36 -15.18 -3.08 13.23
C GLU A 36 -15.05 -2.66 11.76
N GLY A 37 -15.85 -1.68 11.33
CA GLY A 37 -15.81 -1.13 9.99
C GLY A 37 -14.48 -0.44 9.70
N TYR A 38 -13.98 0.36 10.63
CA TYR A 38 -12.70 1.01 10.50
C TYR A 38 -11.53 0.01 10.46
N GLU A 39 -11.55 -1.01 11.31
CA GLU A 39 -10.57 -2.08 11.29
C GLU A 39 -10.57 -2.84 9.95
N SER A 40 -11.76 -3.06 9.37
CA SER A 40 -11.87 -3.66 8.04
C SER A 40 -11.23 -2.79 6.94
N LEU A 41 -11.31 -1.47 7.06
CA LEU A 41 -10.68 -0.51 6.14
C LEU A 41 -9.15 -0.53 6.28
N ILE A 42 -8.62 -0.59 7.50
CA ILE A 42 -7.19 -0.80 7.74
C ILE A 42 -6.71 -2.13 7.14
N ASN A 43 -7.47 -3.21 7.35
CA ASN A 43 -7.15 -4.51 6.74
C ASN A 43 -7.20 -4.45 5.20
N ALA A 44 -8.05 -3.60 4.61
CA ALA A 44 -8.05 -3.35 3.18
C ALA A 44 -6.76 -2.66 2.70
N CYS A 45 -6.15 -1.77 3.51
CA CYS A 45 -4.84 -1.22 3.21
C CYS A 45 -3.78 -2.32 3.09
N TYR A 46 -3.71 -3.24 4.06
CA TYR A 46 -2.78 -4.37 3.99
C TYR A 46 -3.08 -5.30 2.82
N SER A 47 -4.34 -5.62 2.57
CA SER A 47 -4.71 -6.53 1.49
C SER A 47 -4.45 -5.95 0.11
N SER A 48 -4.44 -4.61 -0.05
CA SER A 48 -4.11 -3.94 -1.30
C SER A 48 -2.68 -4.24 -1.78
N LEU A 49 -1.74 -4.53 -0.86
CA LEU A 49 -0.38 -4.93 -1.19
C LEU A 49 -0.32 -6.19 -2.06
N ARG A 50 -1.27 -7.11 -1.91
CA ARG A 50 -1.35 -8.32 -2.75
C ARG A 50 -1.59 -8.02 -4.23
N LYS A 51 -2.28 -6.93 -4.54
CA LYS A 51 -2.52 -6.54 -5.94
C LYS A 51 -1.25 -6.08 -6.62
N VAL A 52 -0.36 -5.42 -5.88
CA VAL A 52 0.94 -4.96 -6.37
C VAL A 52 1.89 -6.14 -6.55
N TRP A 53 1.90 -7.06 -5.59
CA TRP A 53 2.76 -8.24 -5.57
C TRP A 53 2.03 -9.48 -6.11
N LYS A 54 1.40 -9.36 -7.28
CA LYS A 54 0.80 -10.51 -7.98
C LYS A 54 1.83 -11.62 -8.25
N ASN A 55 1.37 -12.77 -8.71
CA ASN A 55 2.18 -13.97 -8.95
C ASN A 55 3.31 -13.78 -9.98
N GLU A 56 3.32 -12.69 -10.73
CA GLU A 56 4.27 -12.42 -11.80
C GLU A 56 5.04 -11.11 -11.54
N PRO A 57 6.18 -11.17 -10.82
CA PRO A 57 6.94 -9.97 -10.47
C PRO A 57 7.83 -9.46 -11.61
N TRP A 58 7.38 -9.57 -12.85
CA TRP A 58 8.18 -9.30 -14.05
C TRP A 58 8.79 -7.89 -14.06
N LEU A 59 8.06 -6.90 -13.57
CA LEU A 59 8.57 -5.52 -13.50
C LEU A 59 9.82 -5.38 -12.62
N PHE A 60 9.99 -6.28 -11.65
CA PHE A 60 11.12 -6.26 -10.71
C PHE A 60 12.23 -7.26 -11.05
N CYS A 61 11.97 -8.20 -11.95
CA CYS A 61 12.89 -9.31 -12.24
C CYS A 61 13.46 -9.26 -13.65
N LEU A 62 12.71 -8.76 -14.63
CA LEU A 62 13.17 -8.73 -16.02
C LEU A 62 14.05 -7.52 -16.33
N GLY A 63 14.83 -7.61 -17.39
CA GLY A 63 15.72 -6.55 -17.83
C GLY A 63 16.96 -6.34 -16.97
N VAL A 64 17.31 -7.32 -16.13
CA VAL A 64 18.54 -7.35 -15.31
C VAL A 64 19.48 -8.47 -15.74
N ASP A 65 20.77 -8.36 -15.40
CA ASP A 65 21.81 -9.30 -15.84
C ASP A 65 21.61 -10.73 -15.31
N THR A 66 20.83 -10.90 -14.24
CA THR A 66 20.69 -12.17 -13.53
C THR A 66 19.44 -12.96 -13.88
N TYR A 67 18.45 -12.31 -14.51
CA TYR A 67 17.17 -12.91 -14.85
C TYR A 67 16.79 -12.64 -16.30
N THR A 68 16.27 -13.66 -16.96
CA THR A 68 15.66 -13.56 -18.28
C THR A 68 14.43 -14.45 -18.34
N ARG A 69 13.48 -14.11 -19.20
CA ARG A 69 12.36 -15.01 -19.46
C ARG A 69 12.80 -16.31 -20.13
N GLY A 70 12.11 -17.42 -19.86
CA GLY A 70 12.36 -18.69 -20.53
C GLY A 70 11.89 -18.71 -21.98
N GLU A 71 12.70 -19.30 -22.90
CA GLU A 71 12.35 -19.41 -24.32
C GLU A 71 11.09 -20.25 -24.61
N SER A 72 10.74 -21.18 -23.73
CA SER A 72 9.60 -22.10 -23.92
C SER A 72 8.25 -21.39 -23.94
N GLU A 73 8.15 -20.20 -23.40
CA GLU A 73 6.91 -19.41 -23.36
C GLU A 73 6.58 -18.74 -24.70
N LEU A 74 7.58 -18.59 -25.57
CA LEU A 74 7.39 -18.05 -26.93
C LEU A 74 6.53 -18.94 -27.84
N ILE A 75 6.34 -20.22 -27.51
CA ILE A 75 5.79 -21.23 -28.45
C ILE A 75 4.34 -21.58 -28.10
N SER A 76 3.90 -21.34 -26.90
CA SER A 76 2.54 -21.76 -26.50
C SER A 76 1.61 -20.55 -26.42
N GLY A 77 0.85 -20.33 -27.46
CA GLY A 77 -0.23 -19.34 -27.52
C GLY A 77 -1.33 -19.51 -26.47
N SER A 78 -0.96 -20.09 -25.31
CA SER A 78 -1.87 -20.38 -24.18
C SER A 78 -1.96 -19.22 -23.18
N TYR A 79 -1.00 -18.27 -23.18
CA TYR A 79 -0.97 -17.16 -22.23
C TYR A 79 -1.35 -15.79 -22.82
N GLY A 80 -1.71 -15.71 -24.11
CA GLY A 80 -2.18 -14.49 -24.75
C GLY A 80 -1.11 -13.36 -24.81
N ASN A 81 -1.54 -12.12 -24.82
CA ASN A 81 -0.69 -10.94 -24.97
C ASN A 81 0.34 -10.73 -23.85
N ARG A 82 0.23 -11.43 -22.73
CA ARG A 82 1.16 -11.29 -21.59
C ARG A 82 2.61 -11.66 -21.93
N ASP A 83 2.81 -12.62 -22.83
CA ASP A 83 4.16 -13.01 -23.29
C ASP A 83 4.87 -11.88 -24.05
N ILE A 84 4.12 -11.05 -24.76
CA ILE A 84 4.66 -9.89 -25.47
C ILE A 84 5.17 -8.87 -24.46
N TYR A 85 4.39 -8.56 -23.44
CA TYR A 85 4.74 -7.57 -22.41
C TYR A 85 5.94 -7.96 -21.55
N SER A 86 6.10 -9.26 -21.24
CA SER A 86 7.32 -9.73 -20.57
C SER A 86 8.56 -9.60 -21.46
N GLY A 87 8.41 -9.79 -22.77
CA GLY A 87 9.47 -9.57 -23.75
C GLY A 87 9.95 -8.13 -23.80
N GLU A 88 9.02 -7.20 -23.81
CA GLU A 88 9.32 -5.77 -23.80
C GLU A 88 10.08 -5.36 -22.55
N LEU A 89 9.71 -5.88 -21.36
CA LEU A 89 10.43 -5.67 -20.10
C LEU A 89 11.82 -6.31 -20.11
N ASN A 90 11.99 -7.45 -20.79
CA ASN A 90 13.27 -8.14 -20.85
C ASN A 90 14.29 -7.48 -21.79
N GLU A 91 13.81 -6.92 -22.91
CA GLU A 91 14.66 -6.45 -24.01
C GLU A 91 14.69 -4.92 -24.13
N TYR A 92 13.75 -4.22 -23.52
CA TYR A 92 13.56 -2.74 -23.57
C TYR A 92 13.41 -2.12 -24.99
N GLY A 93 13.46 -2.93 -26.02
CA GLY A 93 13.48 -2.44 -27.41
C GLY A 93 12.19 -1.75 -27.84
N THR A 94 11.06 -2.21 -27.33
CA THR A 94 9.71 -1.72 -27.65
C THR A 94 8.91 -1.34 -26.41
N LEU A 95 9.55 -1.32 -25.23
CA LEU A 95 8.89 -0.98 -23.98
C LEU A 95 8.32 0.44 -24.01
N ASP A 96 7.04 0.54 -23.73
CA ASP A 96 6.32 1.81 -23.65
C ASP A 96 5.31 1.82 -22.48
N ALA A 97 4.55 2.92 -22.37
CA ALA A 97 3.56 3.11 -21.30
C ALA A 97 2.29 2.24 -21.48
N GLU A 98 2.10 1.57 -22.62
CA GLU A 98 0.97 0.68 -22.89
C GLU A 98 1.27 -0.76 -22.44
N ASN A 99 2.51 -1.05 -22.02
CA ASN A 99 2.84 -2.35 -21.45
C ASN A 99 1.93 -2.67 -20.26
N GLU A 100 1.22 -3.82 -20.33
CA GLU A 100 0.19 -4.18 -19.36
C GLU A 100 0.75 -4.32 -17.93
N TYR A 101 1.97 -4.84 -17.77
CA TYR A 101 2.60 -4.98 -16.45
C TYR A 101 2.92 -3.62 -15.82
N VAL A 102 3.41 -2.68 -16.63
CA VAL A 102 3.69 -1.30 -16.20
C VAL A 102 2.39 -0.60 -15.81
N SER A 103 1.37 -0.67 -16.67
CA SER A 103 0.07 -0.05 -16.46
C SER A 103 -0.67 -0.62 -15.25
N ASP A 104 -0.69 -1.96 -15.11
CA ASP A 104 -1.30 -2.66 -13.99
C ASP A 104 -0.62 -2.29 -12.67
N PHE A 105 0.72 -2.29 -12.64
CA PHE A 105 1.47 -1.91 -11.45
C PHE A 105 1.15 -0.48 -11.01
N TYR A 106 1.23 0.48 -11.92
CA TYR A 106 0.93 1.88 -11.65
C TYR A 106 -0.49 2.05 -11.10
N SER A 107 -1.47 1.44 -11.77
CA SER A 107 -2.88 1.51 -11.38
C SER A 107 -3.15 0.86 -10.02
N ASN A 108 -2.55 -0.32 -9.77
CA ASN A 108 -2.71 -1.03 -8.49
C ASN A 108 -2.08 -0.29 -7.32
N VAL A 109 -0.94 0.39 -7.52
CA VAL A 109 -0.30 1.19 -6.47
C VAL A 109 -1.16 2.41 -6.14
N TYR A 110 -1.65 3.16 -7.13
CA TYR A 110 -2.54 4.29 -6.86
C TYR A 110 -3.89 3.87 -6.26
N TYR A 111 -4.41 2.70 -6.64
CA TYR A 111 -5.57 2.12 -5.96
C TYR A 111 -5.29 1.87 -4.46
N GLY A 112 -4.12 1.32 -4.12
CA GLY A 112 -3.70 1.14 -2.73
C GLY A 112 -3.53 2.46 -1.98
N ILE A 113 -2.93 3.47 -2.62
CA ILE A 113 -2.81 4.83 -2.07
C ILE A 113 -4.19 5.42 -1.75
N GLN A 114 -5.16 5.23 -2.66
CA GLN A 114 -6.52 5.72 -2.44
C GLN A 114 -7.20 5.06 -1.24
N ILE A 115 -7.03 3.73 -1.05
CA ILE A 115 -7.54 3.05 0.14
C ILE A 115 -6.91 3.64 1.41
N CYS A 116 -5.59 3.87 1.41
CA CYS A 116 -4.90 4.48 2.55
C CYS A 116 -5.41 5.92 2.81
N ASN A 117 -5.63 6.72 1.77
CA ASN A 117 -6.18 8.06 1.90
C ASN A 117 -7.59 8.04 2.52
N THR A 118 -8.44 7.11 2.08
CA THR A 118 -9.77 6.90 2.66
C THR A 118 -9.66 6.51 4.14
N ALA A 119 -8.78 5.57 4.50
CA ALA A 119 -8.59 5.16 5.89
C ALA A 119 -8.13 6.33 6.78
N ILE A 120 -7.21 7.16 6.28
CA ILE A 120 -6.74 8.34 7.00
C ILE A 120 -7.87 9.37 7.15
N ALA A 121 -8.63 9.64 6.10
CA ALA A 121 -9.74 10.60 6.15
C ALA A 121 -10.88 10.15 7.08
N LYS A 122 -11.27 8.87 7.02
CA LYS A 122 -12.36 8.32 7.85
C LYS A 122 -12.01 8.24 9.34
N SER A 123 -10.72 8.28 9.70
CA SER A 123 -10.30 8.25 11.11
C SER A 123 -10.93 9.36 11.96
N GLU A 124 -11.24 10.52 11.36
CA GLU A 124 -11.84 11.66 12.04
C GLU A 124 -13.26 11.38 12.55
N SER A 125 -13.97 10.42 11.95
CA SER A 125 -15.35 10.06 12.30
C SER A 125 -15.46 8.87 13.24
N VAL A 126 -14.36 8.18 13.54
CA VAL A 126 -14.36 6.97 14.39
C VAL A 126 -14.50 7.33 15.87
N SER A 127 -15.48 6.77 16.54
CA SER A 127 -15.81 7.13 17.93
C SER A 127 -15.57 6.04 18.98
N GLU A 128 -15.45 4.79 18.57
CA GLU A 128 -15.44 3.63 19.48
C GLU A 128 -14.05 3.02 19.70
N ILE A 129 -12.99 3.66 19.22
CA ILE A 129 -11.60 3.22 19.36
C ILE A 129 -10.88 4.21 20.27
N SER A 130 -9.96 3.72 21.12
CA SER A 130 -9.13 4.62 21.94
C SER A 130 -8.24 5.49 21.03
N GLU A 131 -7.98 6.73 21.44
CA GLU A 131 -7.12 7.65 20.69
C GLU A 131 -5.75 7.04 20.34
N THR A 132 -5.15 6.32 21.29
CA THR A 132 -3.87 5.64 21.08
C THR A 132 -3.96 4.59 19.98
N GLU A 133 -4.99 3.77 20.01
CA GLU A 133 -5.20 2.72 19.00
C GLU A 133 -5.54 3.33 17.65
N LEU A 134 -6.42 4.32 17.60
CA LEU A 134 -6.77 5.03 16.38
C LEU A 134 -5.52 5.64 15.71
N ASN A 135 -4.66 6.31 16.50
CA ASN A 135 -3.41 6.87 16.00
C ASN A 135 -2.48 5.79 15.45
N GLN A 136 -2.42 4.61 16.07
CA GLN A 136 -1.65 3.48 15.54
C GLN A 136 -2.22 2.98 14.20
N ARG A 137 -3.54 2.87 14.06
CA ARG A 137 -4.19 2.46 12.80
C ARG A 137 -3.94 3.48 11.67
N VAL A 138 -4.04 4.76 11.97
CA VAL A 138 -3.69 5.84 11.03
C VAL A 138 -2.22 5.75 10.62
N ALA A 139 -1.32 5.49 11.58
CA ALA A 139 0.10 5.32 11.30
C ALA A 139 0.38 4.10 10.40
N GLU A 140 -0.34 3.00 10.57
CA GLU A 140 -0.26 1.83 9.69
C GLU A 140 -0.67 2.20 8.23
N ALA A 141 -1.78 2.92 8.05
CA ALA A 141 -2.23 3.38 6.73
C ALA A 141 -1.21 4.36 6.09
N ARG A 142 -0.66 5.30 6.87
CA ARG A 142 0.38 6.23 6.40
C ARG A 142 1.67 5.51 6.00
N PHE A 143 2.07 4.49 6.75
CA PHE A 143 3.22 3.67 6.39
C PHE A 143 3.02 2.97 5.04
N ILE A 144 1.87 2.32 4.82
CA ILE A 144 1.56 1.63 3.56
C ILE A 144 1.53 2.63 2.41
N ARG A 145 0.98 3.83 2.61
CA ARG A 145 1.01 4.91 1.63
C ARG A 145 2.44 5.34 1.29
N ALA A 146 3.28 5.55 2.30
CA ALA A 146 4.69 5.90 2.12
C ALA A 146 5.44 4.82 1.34
N TYR A 147 5.20 3.54 1.64
CA TYR A 147 5.76 2.41 0.91
C TYR A 147 5.33 2.39 -0.55
N TYR A 148 4.06 2.65 -0.85
CA TYR A 148 3.59 2.77 -2.22
C TYR A 148 4.27 3.90 -2.99
N TYR A 149 4.46 5.05 -2.36
CA TYR A 149 5.21 6.15 -2.99
C TYR A 149 6.68 5.80 -3.21
N TYR A 150 7.30 5.02 -2.31
CA TYR A 150 8.65 4.50 -2.54
C TYR A 150 8.70 3.58 -3.77
N LEU A 151 7.75 2.67 -3.93
CA LEU A 151 7.66 1.83 -5.12
C LEU A 151 7.45 2.66 -6.40
N LEU A 152 6.60 3.68 -6.35
CA LEU A 152 6.36 4.56 -7.50
C LEU A 152 7.60 5.36 -7.89
N VAL A 153 8.26 5.99 -6.94
CA VAL A 153 9.41 6.85 -7.24
C VAL A 153 10.61 6.07 -7.78
N GLU A 154 10.81 4.83 -7.31
CA GLU A 154 11.87 3.96 -7.81
C GLU A 154 11.61 3.43 -9.23
N GLN A 155 10.36 3.26 -9.62
CA GLN A 155 10.01 2.75 -10.95
C GLN A 155 9.76 3.86 -11.97
N PHE A 156 9.23 5.01 -11.55
CA PHE A 156 8.72 6.05 -12.46
C PHE A 156 9.39 7.44 -12.29
N GLY A 157 10.20 7.64 -11.25
CA GLY A 157 10.78 8.95 -10.92
C GLY A 157 9.70 9.95 -10.49
N ASP A 158 9.46 10.98 -11.28
CA ASP A 158 8.47 12.03 -11.01
C ASP A 158 7.04 11.47 -11.10
N VAL A 159 6.27 11.57 -10.01
CA VAL A 159 4.89 11.07 -9.92
C VAL A 159 3.98 12.05 -9.16
N PRO A 160 2.66 12.03 -9.41
CA PRO A 160 1.72 12.83 -8.63
C PRO A 160 1.65 12.40 -7.16
N ILE A 161 1.73 13.34 -6.21
CA ILE A 161 1.44 13.09 -4.79
C ILE A 161 -0.04 13.38 -4.54
N VAL A 162 -0.80 12.35 -4.17
CA VAL A 162 -2.24 12.43 -3.87
C VAL A 162 -2.46 11.96 -2.44
N THR A 163 -2.82 12.88 -1.54
CA THR A 163 -2.95 12.62 -0.10
C THR A 163 -4.40 12.65 0.40
N ASN A 164 -5.33 13.11 -0.44
CA ASN A 164 -6.73 13.23 -0.07
C ASN A 164 -7.55 12.06 -0.64
N GLU A 165 -8.64 11.73 0.07
CA GLU A 165 -9.68 10.87 -0.47
C GLU A 165 -10.30 11.53 -1.72
N ILE A 166 -10.39 10.78 -2.82
CA ILE A 166 -11.00 11.25 -4.06
C ILE A 166 -12.44 10.74 -4.10
N SER A 167 -13.39 11.61 -3.84
CA SER A 167 -14.82 11.32 -3.88
C SER A 167 -15.52 11.75 -5.19
N THR A 168 -14.81 12.51 -6.04
CA THR A 168 -15.31 13.00 -7.32
C THR A 168 -14.28 12.78 -8.42
N VAL A 169 -14.72 12.84 -9.68
CA VAL A 169 -13.79 12.70 -10.80
C VAL A 169 -12.80 13.86 -10.82
N VAL A 170 -11.52 13.55 -10.68
CA VAL A 170 -10.39 14.47 -10.80
C VAL A 170 -9.55 14.04 -11.99
N THR A 171 -9.28 14.96 -12.91
CA THR A 171 -8.52 14.69 -14.16
C THR A 171 -7.24 15.49 -14.27
N ASP A 172 -6.99 16.41 -13.34
CA ASP A 172 -5.83 17.30 -13.36
C ASP A 172 -4.86 16.94 -12.23
N PHE A 173 -3.86 16.13 -12.56
CA PHE A 173 -2.80 15.73 -11.65
C PHE A 173 -1.46 16.24 -12.17
N SER A 174 -0.77 17.04 -11.36
CA SER A 174 0.60 17.46 -11.64
C SER A 174 1.60 16.51 -11.00
N LYS A 175 2.67 16.18 -11.71
CA LYS A 175 3.77 15.40 -11.18
C LYS A 175 4.57 16.23 -10.17
N SER A 176 4.92 15.63 -9.05
CA SER A 176 5.96 16.09 -8.15
C SER A 176 7.30 15.51 -8.59
N THR A 177 8.37 16.25 -8.36
CA THR A 177 9.72 15.77 -8.67
C THR A 177 10.11 14.59 -7.79
N GLU A 178 10.98 13.72 -8.27
CA GLU A 178 11.53 12.61 -7.52
C GLU A 178 12.00 13.04 -6.12
N LYS A 179 12.71 14.15 -6.00
CA LYS A 179 13.14 14.73 -4.73
C LYS A 179 11.97 15.07 -3.79
N GLU A 180 10.90 15.67 -4.32
CA GLU A 180 9.72 16.00 -3.53
C GLU A 180 9.00 14.75 -3.05
N VAL A 181 8.94 13.70 -3.87
CA VAL A 181 8.36 12.41 -3.47
C VAL A 181 9.17 11.77 -2.33
N TYR A 182 10.49 11.73 -2.41
CA TYR A 182 11.34 11.25 -1.32
C TYR A 182 11.15 12.04 -0.03
N ASN A 183 11.08 13.36 -0.13
CA ASN A 183 10.85 14.22 1.04
C ASN A 183 9.48 13.96 1.66
N PHE A 184 8.44 13.75 0.84
CA PHE A 184 7.10 13.38 1.30
C PHE A 184 7.14 12.04 2.04
N ILE A 185 7.75 11.00 1.47
CA ILE A 185 7.86 9.68 2.08
C ILE A 185 8.54 9.76 3.46
N LEU A 186 9.68 10.43 3.54
CA LEU A 186 10.42 10.57 4.80
C LEU A 186 9.62 11.35 5.84
N SER A 187 8.93 12.42 5.45
CA SER A 187 8.05 13.15 6.36
C SER A 187 6.91 12.28 6.91
N GLU A 188 6.30 11.45 6.06
CA GLU A 188 5.26 10.50 6.50
C GLU A 188 5.80 9.52 7.54
N LEU A 189 6.99 8.99 7.32
CA LEU A 189 7.61 8.00 8.19
C LEU A 189 8.13 8.61 9.50
N ASP A 190 8.70 9.81 9.46
CA ASP A 190 9.15 10.55 10.65
C ASP A 190 7.99 10.82 11.61
N ASP A 191 6.83 11.21 11.08
CA ASP A 191 5.64 11.49 11.89
C ASP A 191 5.08 10.26 12.62
N ILE A 192 5.30 9.06 12.09
CA ILE A 192 4.67 7.82 12.60
C ILE A 192 5.63 6.91 13.37
N VAL A 193 6.94 7.10 13.26
CA VAL A 193 7.93 6.18 13.84
C VAL A 193 7.78 6.00 15.35
N ASP A 194 7.39 7.05 16.06
CA ASP A 194 7.19 7.01 17.51
C ASP A 194 5.75 6.68 17.93
N VAL A 195 4.81 6.67 16.99
CA VAL A 195 3.42 6.26 17.22
C VAL A 195 3.28 4.74 17.24
N LEU A 196 4.02 4.05 16.38
CA LEU A 196 3.94 2.60 16.25
C LEU A 196 4.73 1.89 17.36
N PRO A 197 4.17 0.79 17.92
CA PRO A 197 4.82 0.04 18.97
C PRO A 197 6.02 -0.77 18.46
N ALA A 198 6.91 -1.17 19.37
CA ALA A 198 8.04 -2.05 19.04
C ALA A 198 7.60 -3.46 18.61
N SER A 199 6.46 -3.94 19.13
CA SER A 199 5.85 -5.22 18.75
C SER A 199 4.33 -5.09 18.78
N GLN A 200 3.64 -5.90 18.01
CA GLN A 200 2.18 -5.97 17.96
C GLN A 200 1.70 -7.39 18.29
N SER A 201 0.49 -7.52 18.83
CA SER A 201 -0.13 -8.82 19.14
C SER A 201 -0.46 -9.59 17.87
N ASP A 202 -0.96 -8.87 16.86
CA ASP A 202 -1.32 -9.44 15.57
C ASP A 202 -0.07 -9.54 14.70
N TYR A 203 0.23 -10.76 14.30
CA TYR A 203 1.36 -11.00 13.42
C TYR A 203 1.14 -10.30 12.06
N GLY A 204 2.18 -9.62 11.61
CA GLY A 204 2.19 -8.95 10.31
C GLY A 204 1.78 -7.48 10.34
N ARG A 205 1.31 -6.95 11.47
CA ARG A 205 1.09 -5.51 11.59
C ARG A 205 2.41 -4.75 11.68
N ILE A 206 2.39 -3.54 11.14
CA ILE A 206 3.56 -2.66 11.07
C ILE A 206 4.02 -2.27 12.47
N THR A 207 5.33 -2.38 12.69
CA THR A 207 5.99 -2.04 13.94
C THR A 207 6.94 -0.86 13.75
N LYS A 208 7.39 -0.25 14.84
CA LYS A 208 8.46 0.77 14.82
C LYS A 208 9.71 0.29 14.07
N GLY A 209 10.06 -0.99 14.19
CA GLY A 209 11.21 -1.56 13.47
C GLY A 209 11.02 -1.59 11.96
N ALA A 210 9.79 -1.86 11.48
CA ALA A 210 9.47 -1.82 10.07
C ALA A 210 9.60 -0.39 9.50
N VAL A 211 9.14 0.62 10.26
CA VAL A 211 9.30 2.04 9.85
C VAL A 211 10.78 2.41 9.74
N LYS A 212 11.60 2.10 10.76
CA LYS A 212 13.03 2.41 10.76
C LYS A 212 13.76 1.69 9.63
N HIS A 213 13.39 0.43 9.34
CA HIS A 213 13.96 -0.31 8.22
C HIS A 213 13.65 0.37 6.89
N LEU A 214 12.39 0.75 6.66
CA LEU A 214 12.01 1.45 5.43
C LEU A 214 12.73 2.80 5.30
N MET A 215 12.81 3.58 6.39
CA MET A 215 13.59 4.84 6.41
C MET A 215 15.05 4.61 6.08
N SER A 216 15.67 3.57 6.65
CA SER A 216 17.05 3.18 6.35
C SER A 216 17.24 2.89 4.86
N LEU A 217 16.35 2.10 4.26
CA LEU A 217 16.38 1.79 2.84
C LEU A 217 16.22 3.04 1.97
N ILE A 218 15.29 3.92 2.33
CA ILE A 218 15.03 5.17 1.60
C ILE A 218 16.24 6.11 1.67
N HIS A 219 16.84 6.30 2.84
CA HIS A 219 18.06 7.09 2.97
C HIS A 219 19.23 6.49 2.18
N LEU A 220 19.38 5.16 2.20
CA LEU A 220 20.40 4.48 1.41
C LEU A 220 20.20 4.73 -0.09
N THR A 221 18.98 4.57 -0.59
CA THR A 221 18.65 4.76 -2.00
C THR A 221 18.81 6.22 -2.42
N ARG A 222 18.28 7.16 -1.61
CA ARG A 222 18.41 8.60 -1.87
C ARG A 222 19.88 9.05 -1.84
N GLY A 223 20.71 8.44 -1.02
CA GLY A 223 22.14 8.74 -0.91
C GLY A 223 22.91 8.58 -2.22
N TYR A 224 22.40 7.80 -3.18
CA TYR A 224 22.99 7.66 -4.53
C TYR A 224 22.44 8.67 -5.55
N LYS A 225 21.44 9.46 -5.20
CA LYS A 225 20.82 10.43 -6.12
C LYS A 225 21.63 11.72 -6.16
N SER A 226 21.54 12.47 -7.26
CA SER A 226 22.24 13.75 -7.43
C SER A 226 21.80 14.84 -6.44
N TYR A 227 20.65 14.69 -5.83
CA TYR A 227 20.06 15.58 -4.83
C TYR A 227 20.12 15.02 -3.40
N ALA A 228 20.96 14.01 -3.16
CA ALA A 228 21.16 13.40 -1.85
C ALA A 228 21.53 14.45 -0.77
N ASP A 229 21.06 14.24 0.43
CA ASP A 229 21.53 14.97 1.59
C ASP A 229 22.86 14.35 2.08
N SER A 230 23.75 15.20 2.57
CA SER A 230 25.12 14.78 2.97
C SER A 230 25.15 13.73 4.09
N ASN A 231 24.06 13.56 4.83
CA ASN A 231 23.92 12.63 5.95
C ASN A 231 23.10 11.38 5.60
N ASP A 232 22.62 11.22 4.36
CA ASP A 232 21.76 10.09 3.99
C ASP A 232 22.39 8.73 4.32
N PHE A 233 23.62 8.48 3.92
CA PHE A 233 24.29 7.21 4.25
C PHE A 233 24.49 6.98 5.75
N SER A 234 24.76 8.05 6.52
CA SER A 234 24.91 7.93 7.97
C SER A 234 23.58 7.68 8.67
N LEU A 235 22.49 8.27 8.20
CA LEU A 235 21.14 7.99 8.69
C LEU A 235 20.69 6.57 8.34
N ALA A 236 20.96 6.12 7.12
CA ALA A 236 20.69 4.75 6.71
C ALA A 236 21.38 3.74 7.66
N ALA A 237 22.67 3.93 7.93
CA ALA A 237 23.42 3.06 8.83
C ALA A 237 22.88 3.12 10.28
N SER A 238 22.63 4.31 10.79
CA SER A 238 22.12 4.49 12.17
C SER A 238 20.77 3.83 12.37
N LEU A 239 19.83 4.02 11.44
CA LEU A 239 18.50 3.41 11.51
C LEU A 239 18.55 1.88 11.41
N ALA A 240 19.44 1.33 10.57
CA ALA A 240 19.67 -0.10 10.51
C ALA A 240 20.25 -0.64 11.83
N ASP A 241 21.24 0.03 12.41
CA ASP A 241 21.81 -0.31 13.71
C ASP A 241 20.75 -0.27 14.83
N GLU A 242 19.85 0.69 14.81
CA GLU A 242 18.76 0.77 15.78
C GLU A 242 17.81 -0.44 15.68
N VAL A 243 17.51 -0.91 14.46
CA VAL A 243 16.69 -2.13 14.27
C VAL A 243 17.44 -3.36 14.75
N ILE A 244 18.71 -3.53 14.36
CA ILE A 244 19.55 -4.67 14.75
C ILE A 244 19.71 -4.74 16.27
N ASN A 245 19.99 -3.61 16.92
CA ASN A 245 20.24 -3.54 18.37
C ASN A 245 18.97 -3.44 19.21
N SER A 246 17.78 -3.43 18.60
CA SER A 246 16.51 -3.35 19.33
C SER A 246 16.20 -4.59 20.15
N GLY A 247 16.80 -5.74 19.84
CA GLY A 247 16.52 -7.03 20.45
C GLY A 247 15.15 -7.62 20.08
N GLN A 248 14.44 -6.98 19.12
CA GLN A 248 13.12 -7.45 18.65
C GLN A 248 13.26 -8.51 17.54
N TYR A 249 14.40 -8.56 16.88
CA TYR A 249 14.62 -9.36 15.69
C TYR A 249 15.89 -10.21 15.83
N GLU A 250 15.82 -11.44 15.32
CA GLU A 250 16.93 -12.40 15.38
C GLU A 250 17.02 -13.12 14.03
N LEU A 251 18.24 -13.28 13.52
CA LEU A 251 18.47 -14.11 12.34
C LEU A 251 18.37 -15.58 12.73
N LEU A 252 17.66 -16.38 11.93
CA LEU A 252 17.62 -17.82 12.12
C LEU A 252 19.02 -18.43 11.85
N PRO A 253 19.49 -19.34 12.72
CA PRO A 253 20.88 -19.82 12.69
C PRO A 253 21.20 -20.71 11.48
N THR A 254 20.18 -21.30 10.85
CA THR A 254 20.38 -22.22 9.71
C THR A 254 19.43 -21.92 8.56
N PHE A 255 19.88 -22.18 7.34
CA PHE A 255 19.07 -22.10 6.13
C PHE A 255 17.81 -22.99 6.22
N GLU A 256 17.92 -24.19 6.81
CA GLU A 256 16.78 -25.09 7.00
C GLU A 256 15.68 -24.44 7.85
N GLU A 257 16.04 -23.71 8.91
CA GLU A 257 15.07 -23.06 9.79
C GLU A 257 14.34 -21.91 9.09
N VAL A 258 14.99 -21.24 8.15
CA VAL A 258 14.36 -20.18 7.34
C VAL A 258 13.21 -20.73 6.50
N PHE A 259 13.35 -21.93 5.95
CA PHE A 259 12.37 -22.52 5.01
C PHE A 259 11.49 -23.61 5.62
N ASN A 260 11.78 -24.08 6.84
CA ASN A 260 10.98 -25.12 7.49
C ASN A 260 9.83 -24.53 8.32
N GLU A 261 8.63 -24.51 7.74
CA GLU A 261 7.44 -23.97 8.40
C GLU A 261 7.06 -24.65 9.70
N LEU A 262 7.36 -25.95 9.85
CA LEU A 262 7.05 -26.72 11.06
C LEU A 262 8.00 -26.40 12.22
N LYS A 263 9.22 -25.94 11.93
CA LYS A 263 10.20 -25.52 12.94
C LYS A 263 10.09 -24.06 13.34
N ARG A 264 9.35 -23.29 12.55
CA ARG A 264 9.10 -21.88 12.85
C ARG A 264 8.11 -21.72 13.98
N GLY A 265 8.20 -22.17 15.15
CA GLY A 265 7.29 -22.01 16.29
C GLY A 265 6.34 -20.78 16.25
N PRO A 266 5.54 -20.45 17.26
CA PRO A 266 4.76 -19.21 17.23
C PRO A 266 5.75 -18.07 16.99
N ARG A 267 5.71 -17.52 15.76
CA ARG A 267 6.77 -16.73 15.16
C ARG A 267 7.03 -15.48 16.00
N LYS A 268 8.16 -15.46 16.67
CA LYS A 268 8.85 -14.20 16.86
C LYS A 268 9.17 -13.68 15.48
N VAL A 269 9.01 -12.39 15.23
CA VAL A 269 9.27 -11.76 13.94
C VAL A 269 10.70 -12.04 13.50
N GLN A 270 10.92 -13.18 12.87
CA GLN A 270 12.24 -13.75 12.60
C GLN A 270 12.62 -13.67 11.13
N ASP A 271 11.74 -13.15 10.29
CA ASP A 271 11.94 -13.15 8.85
C ASP A 271 12.29 -11.76 8.34
N LEU A 272 13.35 -11.17 8.90
CA LEU A 272 13.80 -9.84 8.50
C LEU A 272 15.11 -9.88 7.73
N ALA A 273 15.19 -10.76 6.77
CA ALA A 273 16.12 -10.54 5.69
C ALA A 273 15.45 -9.62 4.65
N GLY A 274 15.71 -8.33 4.74
CA GLY A 274 15.32 -7.37 3.70
C GLY A 274 13.80 -7.28 3.44
N ASP A 275 13.42 -7.08 2.20
CA ASP A 275 12.08 -6.82 1.65
C ASP A 275 10.94 -7.75 2.12
N THR A 276 11.25 -8.81 2.86
CA THR A 276 10.34 -9.87 3.26
C THR A 276 9.46 -9.52 4.47
N ILE A 277 9.83 -8.52 5.29
CA ILE A 277 8.99 -8.10 6.46
C ILE A 277 7.58 -7.74 6.03
N PHE A 278 7.49 -7.12 4.87
CA PHE A 278 6.26 -6.58 4.34
C PHE A 278 5.50 -7.56 3.47
N ALA A 279 6.20 -8.23 2.55
CA ALA A 279 5.58 -9.14 1.59
C ALA A 279 4.94 -10.36 2.26
N HIS A 280 5.56 -10.92 3.32
CA HIS A 280 5.00 -12.08 4.04
C HIS A 280 3.79 -11.74 4.90
N ALA A 281 3.76 -10.57 5.52
CA ALA A 281 2.61 -10.12 6.28
C ALA A 281 1.37 -9.90 5.39
N ALA A 282 1.58 -9.31 4.21
CA ALA A 282 0.53 -9.08 3.24
C ALA A 282 -0.02 -10.36 2.57
N LEU A 283 0.78 -11.45 2.55
CA LEU A 283 0.43 -12.69 1.87
C LEU A 283 -0.35 -13.70 2.72
N ARG A 284 -0.50 -13.50 4.05
CA ARG A 284 -1.10 -14.48 4.96
C ARG A 284 -2.22 -13.92 5.82
N THR A 285 -3.31 -13.51 5.22
CA THR A 285 -4.53 -13.19 5.98
C THR A 285 -5.58 -14.31 5.97
N ASP A 286 -5.34 -15.46 5.33
CA ASP A 286 -6.25 -16.60 5.41
C ASP A 286 -5.50 -17.94 5.28
N PRO A 287 -5.37 -18.73 6.37
CA PRO A 287 -4.84 -20.08 6.31
C PRO A 287 -5.79 -21.09 5.64
N ASP A 288 -7.08 -20.75 5.45
CA ASP A 288 -8.10 -21.69 4.94
C ASP A 288 -8.35 -21.62 3.41
N GLU A 289 -7.90 -20.59 2.70
CA GLU A 289 -8.06 -20.52 1.25
C GLU A 289 -7.15 -21.47 0.46
N GLY A 290 -6.06 -21.96 1.06
CA GLY A 290 -5.13 -22.89 0.41
C GLY A 290 -5.64 -24.32 0.25
N MET A 291 -6.76 -24.71 0.87
CA MET A 291 -7.27 -26.08 0.87
C MET A 291 -8.53 -26.30 0.01
N ARG A 292 -9.00 -25.33 -0.75
CA ARG A 292 -10.23 -25.45 -1.55
C ARG A 292 -10.04 -25.47 -3.06
N SER A 293 -8.83 -25.65 -3.55
CA SER A 293 -8.59 -25.90 -4.99
C SER A 293 -7.91 -27.25 -5.18
N ASN A 294 -8.71 -28.30 -5.16
CA ASN A 294 -8.48 -29.56 -5.86
C ASN A 294 -9.72 -29.89 -6.66
#